data_de06985915bce62139c44972140081c4
#
_entry.id   de06985915bce62139c44972140081c4
#
_cell.length_a   1.000
_cell.length_b   1.000
_cell.length_c   1.000
_cell.angle_alpha   90.00
_cell.angle_beta   90.00
_cell.angle_gamma   90.00
#
_symmetry.space_group_name_H-M   'P 1'
#
loop_
_entity.id
_entity.type
_entity.pdbx_description
1 polymer ?
#
loop_
_entity_poly.entity_id
_entity_poly.type
_entity_poly.pdbx_seq_one_letter_code
_entity_poly.pdbx_strand_id
1 'polypeptide(L)'
;KGAGMTVRQEAGAERPEASGPSSLAPLRLRTFRGLWLAQLGSNVGTWMQTVGAQWMLVHQPNAPTLTSLVQAASLLPVLFLSLPAGVLADVLDRRRLLIALSVAMTAVSAALAILTAAGLTTPAVLIALVFLMGCGSALTGPGWQAIQPELVPREQIPAAASLGSLNVNLARAVGPALAGVLV
;
A
#
# COMPACT_ATOMS: atom_id res chain seq x y z
N LYS A 1 50.16 -22.05 49.96
CA LYS A 1 49.93 -20.60 49.69
C LYS A 1 49.19 -20.53 48.38
N GLY A 2 47.85 -20.63 48.43
CA GLY A 2 46.98 -20.49 47.28
C GLY A 2 46.34 -19.10 47.35
N ALA A 3 46.58 -18.30 46.37
CA ALA A 3 45.91 -17.03 46.17
C ALA A 3 44.57 -17.32 45.48
N GLY A 4 43.47 -17.19 46.23
CA GLY A 4 42.11 -17.22 45.69
C GLY A 4 41.85 -15.96 44.88
N MET A 5 41.67 -16.16 43.59
CA MET A 5 41.24 -15.11 42.65
C MET A 5 39.71 -15.08 42.66
N THR A 6 39.19 -14.20 43.53
CA THR A 6 37.75 -13.90 43.52
C THR A 6 37.42 -13.15 42.24
N VAL A 7 36.79 -13.85 41.27
CA VAL A 7 36.16 -13.25 40.12
C VAL A 7 34.99 -12.43 40.64
N ARG A 8 35.16 -11.12 40.69
CA ARG A 8 34.09 -10.14 40.95
C ARG A 8 33.15 -10.19 39.74
N GLN A 9 32.04 -10.87 39.92
CA GLN A 9 30.92 -10.87 39.00
C GLN A 9 30.34 -9.44 39.04
N GLU A 10 30.79 -8.61 38.10
CA GLU A 10 30.17 -7.31 37.89
C GLU A 10 28.73 -7.58 37.44
N ALA A 11 27.82 -7.38 38.37
CA ALA A 11 26.39 -7.33 38.09
C ALA A 11 26.19 -6.34 36.92
N GLY A 12 25.82 -6.87 35.78
CA GLY A 12 25.46 -6.07 34.62
C GLY A 12 24.38 -5.08 35.05
N ALA A 13 24.75 -3.81 35.17
CA ALA A 13 23.78 -2.74 35.26
C ALA A 13 22.89 -2.86 34.02
N GLU A 14 21.68 -3.37 34.21
CA GLU A 14 20.59 -3.25 33.25
C GLU A 14 20.49 -1.77 32.91
N ARG A 15 21.04 -1.38 31.78
CA ARG A 15 20.77 -0.06 31.22
C ARG A 15 19.27 0.03 31.08
N PRO A 16 18.60 1.04 31.65
CA PRO A 16 17.20 1.27 31.42
C PRO A 16 17.08 1.33 29.87
N GLU A 17 16.34 0.39 29.30
CA GLU A 17 15.93 0.48 27.90
C GLU A 17 15.29 1.86 27.77
N ALA A 18 16.02 2.79 27.16
CA ALA A 18 15.47 4.08 26.79
C ALA A 18 14.23 3.74 25.96
N SER A 19 13.06 3.97 26.55
CA SER A 19 11.78 3.74 25.88
C SER A 19 11.82 4.49 24.57
N GLY A 20 12.18 3.79 23.50
CA GLY A 20 12.21 4.33 22.15
C GLY A 20 10.86 4.98 21.82
N PRO A 21 10.81 5.93 20.91
CA PRO A 21 9.57 6.60 20.58
C PRO A 21 8.50 5.54 20.29
N SER A 22 7.35 5.67 20.96
CA SER A 22 6.22 4.74 20.83
C SER A 22 5.97 4.43 19.36
N SER A 23 5.75 3.16 19.01
CA SER A 23 5.49 2.70 17.62
C SER A 23 4.34 3.46 16.93
N LEU A 24 3.49 4.13 17.73
CA LEU A 24 2.38 4.96 17.24
C LEU A 24 2.72 6.46 17.23
N ALA A 25 3.93 6.86 17.59
CA ALA A 25 4.32 8.27 17.64
C ALA A 25 4.08 9.03 16.32
N PRO A 26 4.34 8.47 15.12
CA PRO A 26 4.05 9.14 13.86
C PRO A 26 2.58 9.52 13.66
N LEU A 27 1.63 8.75 14.22
CA LEU A 27 0.20 9.03 14.10
C LEU A 27 -0.26 10.26 14.92
N ARG A 28 0.58 10.77 15.82
CA ARG A 28 0.34 12.05 16.53
C ARG A 28 0.53 13.24 15.60
N LEU A 29 1.33 13.10 14.56
CA LEU A 29 1.54 14.14 13.54
C LEU A 29 0.31 14.20 12.63
N ARG A 30 -0.39 15.33 12.61
CA ARG A 30 -1.64 15.51 11.85
C ARG A 30 -1.47 15.18 10.36
N THR A 31 -0.38 15.64 9.77
CA THR A 31 -0.07 15.40 8.35
C THR A 31 0.14 13.91 8.06
N PHE A 32 0.97 13.24 8.85
CA PHE A 32 1.24 11.81 8.70
C PHE A 32 -0.05 10.99 8.90
N ARG A 33 -0.81 11.28 9.95
CA ARG A 33 -2.09 10.60 10.23
C ARG A 33 -3.09 10.75 9.09
N GLY A 34 -3.26 11.99 8.56
CA GLY A 34 -4.16 12.25 7.44
C GLY A 34 -3.79 11.44 6.20
N LEU A 35 -2.51 11.44 5.83
CA LEU A 35 -1.99 10.67 4.71
C LEU A 35 -2.08 9.15 4.94
N TRP A 36 -1.80 8.69 6.17
CA TRP A 36 -1.89 7.28 6.54
C TRP A 36 -3.33 6.76 6.43
N LEU A 37 -4.32 7.54 6.89
CA LEU A 37 -5.74 7.19 6.77
C LEU A 37 -6.22 7.21 5.31
N ALA A 38 -5.81 8.21 4.54
CA ALA A 38 -6.12 8.28 3.11
C ALA A 38 -5.55 7.06 2.35
N GLN A 39 -4.31 6.69 2.66
CA GLN A 39 -3.66 5.50 2.09
C GLN A 39 -4.38 4.22 2.50
N LEU A 40 -4.81 4.11 3.77
CA LEU A 40 -5.59 2.96 4.24
C LEU A 40 -6.90 2.82 3.45
N GLY A 41 -7.66 3.91 3.31
CA GLY A 41 -8.88 3.91 2.52
C GLY A 41 -8.66 3.50 1.07
N SER A 42 -7.60 4.04 0.43
CA SER A 42 -7.21 3.67 -0.92
C SER A 42 -6.84 2.19 -1.04
N ASN A 43 -6.04 1.67 -0.13
CA ASN A 43 -5.63 0.27 -0.12
C ASN A 43 -6.82 -0.67 0.11
N VAL A 44 -7.72 -0.33 1.06
CA VAL A 44 -8.97 -1.10 1.29
C VAL A 44 -9.81 -1.13 0.01
N GLY A 45 -10.00 0.02 -0.65
CA GLY A 45 -10.72 0.11 -1.91
C GLY A 45 -10.11 -0.77 -3.01
N THR A 46 -8.79 -0.79 -3.13
CA THR A 46 -8.07 -1.65 -4.08
C THR A 46 -8.32 -3.13 -3.81
N TRP A 47 -8.28 -3.56 -2.55
CA TRP A 47 -8.57 -4.96 -2.18
C TRP A 47 -10.04 -5.33 -2.40
N MET A 48 -10.97 -4.42 -2.10
CA MET A 48 -12.40 -4.62 -2.40
C MET A 48 -12.62 -4.78 -3.91
N GLN A 49 -11.98 -3.92 -4.71
CA GLN A 49 -12.08 -3.98 -6.17
C GLN A 49 -11.52 -5.30 -6.73
N THR A 50 -10.42 -5.82 -6.17
CA THR A 50 -9.85 -7.12 -6.56
C THR A 50 -10.87 -8.25 -6.37
N VAL A 51 -11.57 -8.27 -5.23
CA VAL A 51 -12.62 -9.26 -4.96
C VAL A 51 -13.80 -9.07 -5.91
N GLY A 52 -14.28 -7.83 -6.09
CA GLY A 52 -15.37 -7.53 -7.01
C GLY A 52 -15.06 -7.94 -8.45
N ALA A 53 -13.83 -7.69 -8.92
CA ALA A 53 -13.39 -8.11 -10.24
C ALA A 53 -13.41 -9.65 -10.39
N GLN A 54 -12.92 -10.37 -9.39
CA GLN A 54 -12.95 -11.83 -9.39
C GLN A 54 -14.38 -12.37 -9.35
N TRP A 55 -15.25 -11.77 -8.56
CA TRP A 55 -16.65 -12.15 -8.46
C TRP A 55 -17.39 -12.00 -9.80
N MET A 56 -17.16 -10.89 -10.51
CA MET A 56 -17.76 -10.68 -11.85
C MET A 56 -17.32 -11.73 -12.86
N LEU A 57 -16.13 -12.28 -12.72
CA LEU A 57 -15.55 -13.22 -13.69
C LEU A 57 -15.82 -14.68 -13.34
N VAL A 58 -16.14 -15.02 -12.10
CA VAL A 58 -16.29 -16.40 -11.64
C VAL A 58 -17.42 -17.15 -12.38
N HIS A 59 -18.42 -16.43 -12.83
CA HIS A 59 -19.56 -17.00 -13.56
C HIS A 59 -19.37 -17.02 -15.10
N GLN A 60 -18.22 -16.58 -15.60
CA GLN A 60 -17.92 -16.60 -17.03
C GLN A 60 -17.41 -17.98 -17.50
N PRO A 61 -17.71 -18.41 -18.74
CA PRO A 61 -17.27 -19.72 -19.24
C PRO A 61 -15.76 -19.95 -19.17
N ASN A 62 -14.96 -18.88 -19.25
CA ASN A 62 -13.49 -18.92 -19.22
C ASN A 62 -12.93 -18.25 -17.93
N ALA A 63 -13.62 -18.41 -16.80
CA ALA A 63 -13.27 -17.77 -15.53
C ALA A 63 -11.78 -17.91 -15.14
N PRO A 64 -11.14 -19.09 -15.21
CA PRO A 64 -9.72 -19.23 -14.85
C PRO A 64 -8.80 -18.37 -15.71
N THR A 65 -9.02 -18.34 -17.02
CA THR A 65 -8.22 -17.54 -17.95
C THR A 65 -8.44 -16.04 -17.73
N LEU A 66 -9.68 -15.60 -17.56
CA LEU A 66 -10.01 -14.20 -17.31
C LEU A 66 -9.44 -13.71 -15.98
N THR A 67 -9.52 -14.52 -14.92
CA THR A 67 -8.92 -14.18 -13.62
C THR A 67 -7.41 -14.07 -13.72
N SER A 68 -6.75 -14.97 -14.45
CA SER A 68 -5.30 -14.90 -14.70
C SER A 68 -4.92 -13.64 -15.50
N LEU A 69 -5.74 -13.25 -16.49
CA LEU A 69 -5.53 -12.02 -17.27
C LEU A 69 -5.70 -10.76 -16.39
N VAL A 70 -6.67 -10.72 -15.49
CA VAL A 70 -6.83 -9.62 -14.52
C VAL A 70 -5.62 -9.51 -13.61
N GLN A 71 -5.12 -10.65 -13.10
CA GLN A 71 -3.90 -10.65 -12.29
C GLN A 71 -2.68 -10.19 -13.09
N ALA A 72 -2.51 -10.67 -14.30
CA ALA A 72 -1.44 -10.22 -15.19
C ALA A 72 -1.57 -8.72 -15.49
N ALA A 73 -2.77 -8.22 -15.79
CA ALA A 73 -3.03 -6.81 -16.04
C ALA A 73 -2.69 -5.91 -14.84
N SER A 74 -2.87 -6.38 -13.61
CA SER A 74 -2.52 -5.62 -12.41
C SER A 74 -1.01 -5.61 -12.13
N LEU A 75 -0.28 -6.68 -12.46
CA LEU A 75 1.13 -6.86 -12.13
C LEU A 75 2.09 -6.43 -13.25
N LEU A 76 1.72 -6.62 -14.53
CA LEU A 76 2.55 -6.24 -15.66
C LEU A 76 3.01 -4.78 -15.64
N PRO A 77 2.13 -3.80 -15.35
CA PRO A 77 2.56 -2.41 -15.25
C PRO A 77 3.61 -2.20 -14.16
N VAL A 78 3.48 -2.87 -13.02
CA VAL A 78 4.43 -2.76 -11.93
C VAL A 78 5.81 -3.27 -12.38
N LEU A 79 5.86 -4.39 -13.12
CA LEU A 79 7.10 -4.95 -13.62
C LEU A 79 7.80 -4.00 -14.60
N PHE A 80 7.08 -3.41 -15.56
CA PHE A 80 7.66 -2.58 -16.60
C PHE A 80 7.84 -1.11 -16.21
N LEU A 81 6.94 -0.58 -15.36
CA LEU A 81 6.94 0.84 -15.01
C LEU A 81 7.71 1.13 -13.71
N SER A 82 8.09 0.13 -12.91
CA SER A 82 8.79 0.38 -11.63
C SER A 82 10.12 1.13 -11.82
N LEU A 83 10.92 0.79 -12.85
CA LEU A 83 12.17 1.48 -13.14
C LEU A 83 11.94 2.92 -13.65
N PRO A 84 11.14 3.16 -14.72
CA PRO A 84 10.86 4.52 -15.15
C PRO A 84 10.09 5.34 -14.11
N ALA A 85 9.28 4.72 -13.24
CA ALA A 85 8.60 5.40 -12.13
C ALA A 85 9.57 6.00 -11.11
N GLY A 86 10.68 5.29 -10.81
CA GLY A 86 11.75 5.81 -9.95
C GLY A 86 12.38 7.07 -10.54
N VAL A 87 12.77 7.03 -11.82
CA VAL A 87 13.33 8.19 -12.52
C VAL A 87 12.33 9.37 -12.56
N LEU A 88 11.06 9.08 -12.82
CA LEU A 88 10.03 10.10 -12.87
C LEU A 88 9.80 10.77 -11.52
N ALA A 89 9.85 10.00 -10.44
CA ALA A 89 9.75 10.50 -9.06
C ALA A 89 10.95 11.36 -8.63
N ASP A 90 12.11 11.17 -9.26
CA ASP A 90 13.31 11.94 -8.98
C ASP A 90 13.36 13.26 -9.78
N VAL A 91 12.80 13.28 -10.99
CA VAL A 91 12.85 14.45 -11.89
C VAL A 91 11.65 15.39 -11.68
N LEU A 92 10.47 14.85 -11.34
CA LEU A 92 9.25 15.64 -11.19
C LEU A 92 9.01 16.03 -9.74
N ASP A 93 8.24 17.12 -9.56
CA ASP A 93 7.70 17.48 -8.24
C ASP A 93 6.84 16.34 -7.70
N ARG A 94 7.35 15.63 -6.68
CA ARG A 94 6.72 14.45 -6.07
C ARG A 94 5.29 14.71 -5.63
N ARG A 95 5.03 15.91 -5.09
CA ARG A 95 3.68 16.28 -4.62
C ARG A 95 2.71 16.38 -5.80
N ARG A 96 3.10 17.05 -6.87
CA ARG A 96 2.26 17.21 -8.06
C ARG A 96 2.02 15.86 -8.74
N LEU A 97 3.07 15.06 -8.86
CA LEU A 97 2.98 13.70 -9.41
C LEU A 97 1.98 12.83 -8.62
N LEU A 98 2.12 12.77 -7.29
CA LEU A 98 1.23 11.97 -6.44
C LEU A 98 -0.22 12.47 -6.50
N ILE A 99 -0.46 13.77 -6.54
CA ILE A 99 -1.80 14.34 -6.67
C ILE A 99 -2.40 13.96 -8.04
N ALA A 100 -1.66 14.15 -9.13
CA ALA A 100 -2.12 13.83 -10.47
C ALA A 100 -2.46 12.34 -10.62
N LEU A 101 -1.58 11.46 -10.12
CA LEU A 101 -1.82 10.01 -10.12
C LEU A 101 -3.02 9.62 -9.25
N SER A 102 -3.18 10.22 -8.07
CA SER A 102 -4.33 9.97 -7.20
C SER A 102 -5.65 10.38 -7.85
N VAL A 103 -5.68 11.53 -8.52
CA VAL A 103 -6.85 12.00 -9.28
C VAL A 103 -7.14 11.04 -10.43
N ALA A 104 -6.13 10.64 -11.21
CA ALA A 104 -6.28 9.70 -12.31
C ALA A 104 -6.82 8.34 -11.82
N MET A 105 -6.25 7.78 -10.75
CA MET A 105 -6.71 6.52 -10.16
C MET A 105 -8.15 6.62 -9.62
N THR A 106 -8.50 7.75 -9.01
CA THR A 106 -9.88 8.00 -8.57
C THR A 106 -10.84 8.04 -9.75
N ALA A 107 -10.45 8.70 -10.86
CA ALA A 107 -11.26 8.75 -12.07
C ALA A 107 -11.45 7.36 -12.71
N VAL A 108 -10.38 6.54 -12.77
CA VAL A 108 -10.46 5.16 -13.27
C VAL A 108 -11.35 4.29 -12.37
N SER A 109 -11.24 4.42 -11.04
CA SER A 109 -12.09 3.71 -10.09
C SER A 109 -13.54 4.13 -10.21
N ALA A 110 -13.81 5.42 -10.36
CA ALA A 110 -15.16 5.94 -10.57
C ALA A 110 -15.74 5.46 -11.90
N ALA A 111 -14.95 5.46 -12.97
CA ALA A 111 -15.37 4.92 -14.27
C ALA A 111 -15.74 3.44 -14.15
N LEU A 112 -14.94 2.63 -13.46
CA LEU A 112 -15.26 1.22 -13.23
C LEU A 112 -16.57 1.06 -12.45
N ALA A 113 -16.75 1.84 -11.37
CA ALA A 113 -17.97 1.80 -10.57
C ALA A 113 -19.22 2.18 -11.39
N ILE A 114 -19.15 3.26 -12.18
CA ILE A 114 -20.25 3.71 -13.04
C ILE A 114 -20.59 2.68 -14.10
N LEU A 115 -19.59 2.15 -14.81
CA LEU A 115 -19.78 1.13 -15.84
C LEU A 115 -20.37 -0.15 -15.25
N THR A 116 -19.94 -0.54 -14.05
CA THR A 116 -20.47 -1.70 -13.35
C THR A 116 -21.93 -1.48 -12.95
N ALA A 117 -22.24 -0.33 -12.38
CA ALA A 117 -23.63 0.02 -12.01
C ALA A 117 -24.56 0.11 -13.23
N ALA A 118 -24.04 0.52 -14.36
CA ALA A 118 -24.76 0.56 -15.65
C ALA A 118 -24.88 -0.81 -16.35
N GLY A 119 -24.25 -1.87 -15.83
CA GLY A 119 -24.23 -3.20 -16.47
C GLY A 119 -23.40 -3.25 -17.76
N LEU A 120 -22.54 -2.27 -17.99
CA LEU A 120 -21.70 -2.13 -19.20
C LEU A 120 -20.30 -2.72 -19.06
N THR A 121 -19.97 -3.30 -17.90
CA THR A 121 -18.64 -3.86 -17.65
C THR A 121 -18.49 -5.22 -18.34
N THR A 122 -17.83 -5.23 -19.50
CA THR A 122 -17.37 -6.45 -20.13
C THR A 122 -16.03 -6.90 -19.53
N PRO A 123 -15.64 -8.20 -19.68
CA PRO A 123 -14.33 -8.66 -19.22
C PRO A 123 -13.16 -7.85 -19.81
N ALA A 124 -13.26 -7.42 -21.05
CA ALA A 124 -12.24 -6.59 -21.69
C ALA A 124 -12.12 -5.21 -21.07
N VAL A 125 -13.24 -4.55 -20.78
CA VAL A 125 -13.28 -3.25 -20.09
C VAL A 125 -12.71 -3.38 -18.67
N LEU A 126 -13.07 -4.44 -17.95
CA LEU A 126 -12.54 -4.71 -16.61
C LEU A 126 -11.02 -4.87 -16.64
N ILE A 127 -10.49 -5.70 -17.54
CA ILE A 127 -9.04 -5.92 -17.67
C ILE A 127 -8.32 -4.61 -18.02
N ALA A 128 -8.87 -3.80 -18.95
CA ALA A 128 -8.28 -2.52 -19.33
C ALA A 128 -8.23 -1.53 -18.16
N LEU A 129 -9.31 -1.41 -17.38
CA LEU A 129 -9.34 -0.52 -16.21
C LEU A 129 -8.43 -1.00 -15.08
N VAL A 130 -8.36 -2.31 -14.83
CA VAL A 130 -7.42 -2.90 -13.87
C VAL A 130 -5.96 -2.66 -14.31
N PHE A 131 -5.67 -2.75 -15.59
CA PHE A 131 -4.34 -2.43 -16.13
C PHE A 131 -3.98 -0.95 -15.88
N LEU A 132 -4.90 -0.02 -16.14
CA LEU A 132 -4.68 1.40 -15.85
C LEU A 132 -4.46 1.67 -14.36
N MET A 133 -5.17 0.97 -13.48
CA MET A 133 -4.93 1.05 -12.04
C MET A 133 -3.57 0.47 -11.65
N GLY A 134 -3.15 -0.61 -12.28
CA GLY A 134 -1.80 -1.17 -12.13
C GLY A 134 -0.72 -0.16 -12.52
N CYS A 135 -0.90 0.58 -13.62
CA CYS A 135 -0.01 1.67 -14.03
C CYS A 135 0.06 2.78 -12.96
N GLY A 136 -1.09 3.21 -12.46
CA GLY A 136 -1.16 4.20 -11.39
C GLY A 136 -0.44 3.74 -10.11
N SER A 137 -0.65 2.50 -9.71
CA SER A 137 0.01 1.90 -8.54
C SER A 137 1.53 1.82 -8.70
N ALA A 138 2.00 1.41 -9.88
CA ALA A 138 3.42 1.33 -10.21
C ALA A 138 4.12 2.69 -10.10
N LEU A 139 3.46 3.75 -10.57
CA LEU A 139 3.99 5.11 -10.55
C LEU A 139 3.89 5.76 -9.16
N THR A 140 2.88 5.41 -8.36
CA THR A 140 2.67 5.99 -7.03
C THR A 140 3.62 5.38 -5.98
N GLY A 141 3.95 4.10 -6.09
CA GLY A 141 4.70 3.36 -5.08
C GLY A 141 6.04 3.99 -4.69
N PRO A 142 6.97 4.26 -5.64
CA PRO A 142 8.25 4.89 -5.33
C PRO A 142 8.11 6.29 -4.71
N GLY A 143 7.19 7.10 -5.25
CA GLY A 143 6.91 8.45 -4.74
C GLY A 143 6.40 8.42 -3.29
N TRP A 144 5.55 7.47 -2.95
CA TRP A 144 5.05 7.29 -1.60
C TRP A 144 6.14 6.86 -0.63
N GLN A 145 6.98 5.90 -1.00
CA GLN A 145 8.10 5.46 -0.17
C GLN A 145 9.11 6.58 0.07
N ALA A 146 9.35 7.43 -0.93
CA ALA A 146 10.28 8.55 -0.82
C ALA A 146 9.77 9.68 0.08
N ILE A 147 8.46 9.92 0.17
CA ILE A 147 7.90 11.02 0.97
C ILE A 147 7.76 10.66 2.46
N GLN A 148 7.62 9.38 2.80
CA GLN A 148 7.42 8.95 4.19
C GLN A 148 8.50 9.44 5.17
N PRO A 149 9.82 9.34 4.87
CA PRO A 149 10.88 9.83 5.74
C PRO A 149 10.87 11.35 5.92
N GLU A 150 10.29 12.11 4.97
CA GLU A 150 10.20 13.57 5.03
C GLU A 150 9.08 14.05 5.98
N LEU A 151 8.13 13.16 6.30
CA LEU A 151 6.95 13.49 7.10
C LEU A 151 7.15 13.29 8.60
N VAL A 152 8.23 12.62 9.00
CA VAL A 152 8.49 12.24 10.39
C VAL A 152 9.94 12.59 10.79
N PRO A 153 10.21 12.88 12.07
CA PRO A 153 11.57 12.97 12.59
C PRO A 153 12.35 11.68 12.34
N ARG A 154 13.67 11.78 12.20
CA ARG A 154 14.55 10.63 11.87
C ARG A 154 14.40 9.48 12.87
N GLU A 155 14.18 9.78 14.14
CA GLU A 155 14.00 8.79 15.21
C GLU A 155 12.70 7.99 15.05
N GLN A 156 11.73 8.51 14.29
CA GLN A 156 10.43 7.89 14.06
C GLN A 156 10.32 7.17 12.72
N ILE A 157 11.34 7.20 11.88
CA ILE A 157 11.34 6.54 10.56
C ILE A 157 11.04 5.03 10.67
N PRO A 158 11.65 4.27 11.61
CA PRO A 158 11.33 2.84 11.76
C PRO A 158 9.86 2.61 12.13
N ALA A 159 9.31 3.46 13.01
CA ALA A 159 7.89 3.40 13.41
C ALA A 159 6.97 3.74 12.24
N ALA A 160 7.31 4.73 11.42
CA ALA A 160 6.55 5.09 10.22
C ALA A 160 6.55 3.95 9.18
N ALA A 161 7.68 3.28 8.96
CA ALA A 161 7.78 2.12 8.08
C ALA A 161 6.93 0.95 8.58
N SER A 162 6.94 0.68 9.89
CA SER A 162 6.09 -0.35 10.52
C SER A 162 4.60 -0.03 10.33
N LEU A 163 4.21 1.23 10.50
CA LEU A 163 2.84 1.70 10.25
C LEU A 163 2.44 1.59 8.77
N GLY A 164 3.37 1.78 7.85
CA GLY A 164 3.16 1.53 6.42
C GLY A 164 2.84 0.06 6.14
N SER A 165 3.61 -0.85 6.71
CA SER A 165 3.38 -2.30 6.60
C SER A 165 2.05 -2.71 7.25
N LEU A 166 1.72 -2.15 8.42
CA LEU A 166 0.45 -2.36 9.10
C LEU A 166 -0.72 -1.90 8.22
N ASN A 167 -0.61 -0.74 7.56
CA ASN A 167 -1.62 -0.20 6.65
C ASN A 167 -1.97 -1.20 5.54
N VAL A 168 -0.96 -1.73 4.86
CA VAL A 168 -1.15 -2.69 3.76
C VAL A 168 -1.78 -4.00 4.26
N ASN A 169 -1.32 -4.52 5.40
CA ASN A 169 -1.84 -5.77 5.96
C ASN A 169 -3.27 -5.61 6.49
N LEU A 170 -3.58 -4.48 7.13
CA LEU A 170 -4.93 -4.15 7.57
C LEU A 170 -5.90 -4.05 6.40
N ALA A 171 -5.49 -3.35 5.34
CA ALA A 171 -6.28 -3.24 4.12
C ALA A 171 -6.52 -4.60 3.44
N ARG A 172 -5.49 -5.46 3.43
CA ARG A 172 -5.58 -6.83 2.90
C ARG A 172 -6.57 -7.70 3.67
N ALA A 173 -6.69 -7.50 4.98
CA ALA A 173 -7.64 -8.25 5.82
C ALA A 173 -9.06 -7.66 5.71
N VAL A 174 -9.19 -6.33 5.80
CA VAL A 174 -10.48 -5.64 5.86
C VAL A 174 -11.15 -5.54 4.49
N GLY A 175 -10.37 -5.26 3.42
CA GLY A 175 -10.91 -5.05 2.07
C GLY A 175 -11.75 -6.21 1.55
N PRO A 176 -11.19 -7.43 1.48
CA PRO A 176 -11.95 -8.62 1.05
C PRO A 176 -13.16 -8.93 1.95
N ALA A 177 -13.03 -8.73 3.27
CA ALA A 177 -14.14 -8.95 4.20
C ALA A 177 -15.30 -7.99 3.92
N LEU A 178 -15.03 -6.71 3.70
CA LEU A 178 -16.04 -5.72 3.32
C LEU A 178 -16.64 -6.02 1.94
N ALA A 179 -15.82 -6.40 0.97
CA ALA A 179 -16.30 -6.79 -0.35
C ALA A 179 -17.23 -7.99 -0.28
N GLY A 180 -16.88 -9.02 0.50
CA GLY A 180 -17.71 -10.23 0.65
C GLY A 180 -19.06 -9.98 1.34
N VAL A 181 -19.20 -8.90 2.12
CA VAL A 181 -20.49 -8.49 2.70
C VAL A 181 -21.36 -7.75 1.68
N LEU A 182 -20.76 -7.10 0.68
CA LEU A 182 -21.44 -6.27 -0.31
C LEU A 182 -21.86 -7.06 -1.56
N VAL A 183 -21.27 -8.23 -1.79
CA VAL A 183 -21.49 -9.11 -2.96
C VAL A 183 -22.30 -10.35 -2.55
#